data_f0f72ba36198d6d5147cdc6891b93387
#
_entry.id   f0f72ba36198d6d5147cdc6891b93387
#
_cell.length_a   1.000
_cell.length_b   1.000
_cell.length_c   1.000
_cell.angle_alpha   90.00
_cell.angle_beta   90.00
_cell.angle_gamma   90.00
#
_symmetry.space_group_name_H-M   'P 1'
#
loop_
_entity.id
_entity.type
_entity.pdbx_description
1 polymer ?
#
loop_
_entity_poly.entity_id
_entity_poly.type
_entity_poly.pdbx_seq_one_letter_code
_entity_poly.pdbx_strand_id
1 'polypeptide(L)'
;MKAPRIEDYYQSADLFFLNNLPVGLTYDDISLATLYSEVLPRQTTLATSLSASLELQIPIISSDMDTVTESKMAIQMALNGGLGLIPVSYTHLTLPTTGAV
;
A
#
# COMPACT_ATOMS: atom_id res chain seq x y z
N MET A 1 7.60 20.47 -35.85
CA MET A 1 7.04 19.58 -34.79
C MET A 1 7.99 19.61 -33.59
N LYS A 2 7.49 19.93 -32.42
CA LYS A 2 8.33 19.95 -31.26
C LYS A 2 8.57 18.52 -30.82
N ALA A 3 9.78 18.21 -30.43
CA ALA A 3 10.05 16.93 -29.80
C ALA A 3 9.24 16.85 -28.49
N PRO A 4 8.62 15.75 -28.18
CA PRO A 4 7.85 15.63 -26.95
C PRO A 4 8.79 15.69 -25.74
N ARG A 5 8.34 16.34 -24.69
CA ARG A 5 9.10 16.44 -23.46
C ARG A 5 8.69 15.29 -22.55
N ILE A 6 9.52 15.04 -21.56
CA ILE A 6 9.22 13.97 -20.60
C ILE A 6 7.86 14.19 -19.94
N GLU A 7 7.51 15.43 -19.65
CA GLU A 7 6.23 15.75 -19.02
C GLU A 7 5.02 15.39 -19.88
N ASP A 8 5.23 15.17 -21.16
CA ASP A 8 4.14 14.83 -22.07
C ASP A 8 3.78 13.34 -21.96
N TYR A 9 4.61 12.54 -21.30
CA TYR A 9 4.42 11.10 -21.22
C TYR A 9 3.86 10.59 -19.90
N TYR A 10 3.82 11.42 -18.88
CA TYR A 10 3.26 10.98 -17.61
C TYR A 10 2.59 12.11 -16.86
N GLN A 11 1.68 11.72 -16.01
CA GLN A 11 0.83 12.61 -15.26
C GLN A 11 1.06 12.36 -13.78
N SER A 12 1.00 13.39 -12.98
CA SER A 12 1.12 13.23 -11.53
C SER A 12 -0.11 12.50 -11.00
N ALA A 13 0.06 11.73 -9.94
CA ALA A 13 -1.04 11.02 -9.31
C ALA A 13 -2.14 11.97 -8.86
N ASP A 14 -1.77 13.11 -8.28
CA ASP A 14 -2.75 14.09 -7.79
C ASP A 14 -3.64 14.59 -8.93
N LEU A 15 -3.04 14.92 -10.06
CA LEU A 15 -3.79 15.42 -11.20
C LEU A 15 -4.65 14.33 -11.81
N PHE A 16 -4.13 13.10 -11.89
CA PHE A 16 -4.89 11.99 -12.42
C PHE A 16 -6.16 11.74 -11.62
N PHE A 17 -6.03 11.64 -10.29
CA PHE A 17 -7.18 11.33 -9.45
C PHE A 17 -8.17 12.49 -9.35
N LEU A 18 -7.71 13.72 -9.52
CA LEU A 18 -8.59 14.85 -9.58
C LEU A 18 -9.52 14.78 -10.79
N ASN A 19 -9.00 14.33 -11.93
CA ASN A 19 -9.75 14.29 -13.17
C ASN A 19 -10.48 12.96 -13.41
N ASN A 20 -10.12 11.92 -12.70
CA ASN A 20 -10.63 10.58 -12.95
C ASN A 20 -11.23 9.92 -11.71
N LEU A 21 -11.98 10.66 -10.95
CA LEU A 21 -12.72 10.12 -9.82
C LEU A 21 -13.93 9.34 -10.30
N PRO A 22 -14.27 8.23 -9.73
CA PRO A 22 -13.62 7.34 -8.78
C PRO A 22 -13.00 6.13 -9.50
N VAL A 23 -11.74 6.24 -9.83
CA VAL A 23 -11.04 5.19 -10.58
C VAL A 23 -10.11 4.41 -9.66
N GLY A 24 -10.21 3.10 -9.70
CA GLY A 24 -9.24 2.23 -9.05
C GLY A 24 -8.26 1.72 -10.08
N LEU A 25 -6.99 1.61 -9.72
CA LEU A 25 -5.93 1.18 -10.62
C LEU A 25 -5.29 -0.12 -10.16
N THR A 26 -4.87 -0.93 -11.10
CA THR A 26 -4.08 -2.12 -10.83
C THR A 26 -2.68 -1.93 -11.39
N TYR A 27 -1.80 -2.87 -11.10
CA TYR A 27 -0.44 -2.81 -11.63
C TYR A 27 -0.41 -2.96 -13.16
N ASP A 28 -1.46 -3.50 -13.76
CA ASP A 28 -1.54 -3.60 -15.22
C ASP A 28 -1.90 -2.25 -15.88
N ASP A 29 -2.42 -1.33 -15.10
CA ASP A 29 -2.90 -0.07 -15.64
C ASP A 29 -1.83 1.03 -15.63
N ILE A 30 -0.80 0.88 -14.81
CA ILE A 30 0.18 1.94 -14.61
C ILE A 30 1.59 1.39 -14.61
N SER A 31 2.51 2.27 -14.88
CA SER A 31 3.94 2.00 -14.74
C SER A 31 4.60 3.22 -14.12
N LEU A 32 5.56 3.01 -13.26
CA LEU A 32 6.28 4.10 -12.66
C LEU A 32 7.30 4.65 -13.65
N ALA A 33 7.33 5.96 -13.76
CA ALA A 33 8.32 6.63 -14.61
C ALA A 33 9.70 6.57 -13.95
N THR A 34 10.73 6.35 -14.74
CA THR A 34 12.09 6.38 -14.23
C THR A 34 12.56 7.82 -14.19
N LEU A 35 13.00 8.26 -13.03
CA LEU A 35 13.50 9.60 -12.84
C LEU A 35 14.91 9.55 -12.28
N TYR A 36 15.67 10.61 -12.51
CA TYR A 36 17.02 10.70 -11.96
C TYR A 36 16.94 10.81 -10.43
N SER A 37 17.77 10.07 -9.74
CA SER A 37 17.85 10.13 -8.29
C SER A 37 19.30 9.92 -7.82
N GLU A 38 19.68 10.66 -6.79
CA GLU A 38 20.97 10.48 -6.15
C GLU A 38 20.86 9.71 -4.85
N VAL A 39 19.64 9.22 -4.53
CA VAL A 39 19.41 8.51 -3.28
C VAL A 39 19.67 7.03 -3.48
N LEU A 40 20.52 6.46 -2.65
CA LEU A 40 20.80 5.03 -2.70
C LEU A 40 19.66 4.26 -2.01
N PRO A 41 19.37 3.04 -2.41
CA PRO A 41 18.29 2.26 -1.78
C PRO A 41 18.37 2.18 -0.27
N ARG A 42 19.56 2.04 0.27
CA ARG A 42 19.74 1.96 1.73
C ARG A 42 19.47 3.27 2.46
N GLN A 43 19.36 4.37 1.74
CA GLN A 43 19.11 5.69 2.33
C GLN A 43 17.62 6.02 2.32
N THR A 44 16.80 5.16 1.76
CA THR A 44 15.37 5.43 1.67
C THR A 44 14.69 5.13 3.00
N THR A 45 13.65 5.89 3.29
CA THR A 45 12.80 5.67 4.46
C THR A 45 11.49 5.10 3.97
N LEU A 46 11.13 3.93 4.48
CA LEU A 46 9.91 3.23 4.04
C LEU A 46 8.74 3.43 5.00
N ALA A 47 8.95 4.13 6.09
CA ALA A 47 7.90 4.35 7.08
C ALA A 47 6.71 5.07 6.46
N THR A 48 5.52 4.62 6.79
CA THR A 48 4.29 5.20 6.29
C THR A 48 3.21 5.16 7.36
N SER A 49 2.25 6.06 7.27
CA SER A 49 1.15 6.12 8.22
C SER A 49 -0.13 5.70 7.54
N LEU A 50 -0.87 4.77 8.15
CA LEU A 50 -2.20 4.41 7.70
C LEU A 50 -3.24 5.27 8.40
N SER A 51 -2.96 5.73 9.60
CA SER A 51 -3.83 6.62 10.33
C SER A 51 -2.98 7.43 11.30
N ALA A 52 -3.60 8.33 12.03
CA ALA A 52 -2.89 9.17 13.00
C ALA A 52 -2.21 8.34 14.10
N SER A 53 -2.70 7.14 14.36
CA SER A 53 -2.18 6.30 15.42
C SER A 53 -1.53 5.01 14.93
N LEU A 54 -1.51 4.77 13.64
CA LEU A 54 -0.93 3.54 13.10
C LEU A 54 0.12 3.85 12.05
N GLU A 55 1.36 3.60 12.42
CA GLU A 55 2.49 3.80 11.54
C GLU A 55 3.15 2.47 11.24
N LEU A 56 3.52 2.26 10.00
CA LEU A 56 4.24 1.06 9.57
C LEU A 56 5.68 1.40 9.24
N GLN A 57 6.59 0.52 9.56
CA GLN A 57 8.00 0.70 9.20
C GLN A 57 8.25 0.35 7.75
N ILE A 58 7.47 -0.57 7.19
CA ILE A 58 7.49 -0.88 5.76
C ILE A 58 6.06 -0.83 5.24
N PRO A 59 5.85 -0.36 4.01
CA PRO A 59 4.50 -0.20 3.48
C PRO A 59 3.97 -1.49 2.85
N ILE A 60 3.98 -2.57 3.61
CA ILE A 60 3.51 -3.87 3.13
C ILE A 60 2.44 -4.41 4.06
N ILE A 61 1.32 -4.80 3.47
CA ILE A 61 0.18 -5.32 4.20
C ILE A 61 -0.19 -6.66 3.58
N SER A 62 -0.33 -7.70 4.40
CA SER A 62 -0.78 -8.98 3.88
C SER A 62 -2.30 -8.96 3.73
N SER A 63 -2.78 -9.60 2.66
CA SER A 63 -4.17 -9.52 2.25
C SER A 63 -5.12 -10.24 3.22
N ASP A 64 -6.34 -9.74 3.31
CA ASP A 64 -7.37 -10.32 4.17
C ASP A 64 -8.05 -11.50 3.49
N MET A 65 -7.28 -12.49 3.17
CA MET A 65 -7.76 -13.73 2.53
C MET A 65 -7.54 -14.92 3.43
N ASP A 66 -8.50 -15.85 3.45
CA ASP A 66 -8.49 -17.00 4.34
C ASP A 66 -7.23 -17.81 4.33
N THR A 67 -6.65 -17.99 3.20
CA THR A 67 -5.45 -18.82 3.06
C THR A 67 -4.16 -18.01 3.08
N VAL A 68 -4.25 -16.72 3.23
CA VAL A 68 -3.09 -15.83 3.20
C VAL A 68 -2.73 -15.32 4.58
N THR A 69 -3.69 -14.71 5.27
CA THR A 69 -3.39 -14.07 6.54
C THR A 69 -4.19 -14.68 7.68
N GLU A 70 -3.51 -15.48 8.49
CA GLU A 70 -4.04 -15.96 9.74
C GLU A 70 -3.13 -15.42 10.84
N SER A 71 -3.29 -15.87 12.06
CA SER A 71 -2.56 -15.31 13.19
C SER A 71 -1.05 -15.35 13.01
N LYS A 72 -0.52 -16.43 12.47
CA LYS A 72 0.93 -16.56 12.29
C LYS A 72 1.46 -15.54 11.29
N MET A 73 0.76 -15.37 10.17
CA MET A 73 1.16 -14.38 9.17
C MET A 73 1.06 -12.98 9.73
N ALA A 74 -0.02 -12.67 10.46
CA ALA A 74 -0.19 -11.35 11.03
C ALA A 74 0.92 -11.01 12.02
N ILE A 75 1.33 -11.99 12.83
CA ILE A 75 2.42 -11.79 13.78
C ILE A 75 3.73 -11.54 13.04
N GLN A 76 4.03 -12.33 12.03
CA GLN A 76 5.26 -12.17 11.26
C GLN A 76 5.30 -10.85 10.49
N MET A 77 4.18 -10.43 9.95
CA MET A 77 4.09 -9.13 9.28
C MET A 77 4.40 -7.99 10.27
N ALA A 78 3.81 -8.06 11.45
CA ALA A 78 4.04 -7.05 12.47
C ALA A 78 5.50 -7.03 12.93
N LEU A 79 6.10 -8.21 13.11
CA LEU A 79 7.50 -8.29 13.53
C LEU A 79 8.46 -7.72 12.48
N ASN A 80 8.05 -7.72 11.23
CA ASN A 80 8.86 -7.18 10.15
C ASN A 80 8.51 -5.73 9.79
N GLY A 81 7.63 -5.12 10.55
CA GLY A 81 7.28 -3.70 10.34
C GLY A 81 6.09 -3.43 9.46
N GLY A 82 5.44 -4.48 8.97
CA GLY A 82 4.22 -4.34 8.15
C GLY A 82 2.95 -4.59 8.96
N LEU A 83 1.89 -5.00 8.29
CA LEU A 83 0.61 -5.25 8.92
C LEU A 83 -0.06 -6.46 8.27
N GLY A 84 -0.73 -7.29 9.05
CA GLY A 84 -1.54 -8.37 8.53
C GLY A 84 -3.01 -8.08 8.76
N LEU A 85 -3.83 -8.27 7.74
CA LEU A 85 -5.28 -8.13 7.85
C LEU A 85 -5.91 -9.51 7.91
N ILE A 86 -6.58 -9.80 9.01
CA ILE A 86 -7.23 -11.08 9.21
C ILE A 86 -8.64 -11.01 8.62
N PRO A 87 -9.01 -11.99 7.78
CA PRO A 87 -10.29 -11.92 7.10
C PRO A 87 -11.50 -12.15 8.02
N VAL A 88 -12.60 -11.57 7.65
CA VAL A 88 -13.83 -11.62 8.41
C VAL A 88 -14.46 -12.99 8.34
N SER A 89 -14.05 -13.81 7.41
CA SER A 89 -14.61 -15.14 7.29
C SER A 89 -14.41 -15.99 8.54
N TYR A 90 -13.53 -15.56 9.43
CA TYR A 90 -13.37 -16.26 10.70
C TYR A 90 -14.35 -15.66 11.70
N THR A 91 -15.58 -15.70 11.38
CA THR A 91 -16.58 -15.05 12.21
C THR A 91 -16.71 -15.61 13.59
N HIS A 92 -16.35 -16.83 13.78
CA HIS A 92 -16.38 -17.40 15.11
C HIS A 92 -15.40 -16.70 16.05
N LEU A 93 -14.53 -15.89 15.48
CA LEU A 93 -13.60 -15.22 16.30
C LEU A 93 -14.12 -13.90 16.72
N THR A 94 -15.16 -13.56 16.17
CA THR A 94 -15.52 -12.25 16.40
C THR A 94 -16.02 -12.01 17.67
N LEU A 95 -16.44 -12.79 18.21
CA LEU A 95 -16.80 -12.58 19.37
C LEU A 95 -16.96 -11.30 19.75
N PRO A 96 -17.31 -11.03 20.58
CA PRO A 96 -17.72 -9.91 21.15
C PRO A 96 -16.78 -8.87 21.25
N THR A 97 -15.88 -9.05 20.64
CA THR A 97 -14.99 -8.17 20.86
C THR A 97 -15.28 -6.93 20.39
N THR A 98 -15.40 -6.17 21.03
CA THR A 98 -15.66 -4.91 20.82
C THR A 98 -14.54 -4.24 20.24
N GLY A 99 -14.59 -4.04 19.08
CA GLY A 99 -13.66 -3.22 18.46
C GLY A 99 -12.30 -3.65 18.39
N ALA A 100 -12.13 -4.72 18.72
CA ALA A 100 -10.86 -5.14 18.70
C ALA A 100 -10.59 -5.49 17.33
N VAL A 101 -10.07 -5.28 16.66
CA VAL A 101 -9.88 -5.69 15.44
C VAL A 101 -8.70 -5.69 14.87
#